data_d62d2b6ece94fbf03a44a7f5bae342e9
#
_entry.id   d62d2b6ece94fbf03a44a7f5bae342e9
#
_cell.length_a   1.000
_cell.length_b   1.000
_cell.length_c   1.000
_cell.angle_alpha   90.00
_cell.angle_beta   90.00
_cell.angle_gamma   90.00
#
_symmetry.space_group_name_H-M   'P 1'
#
loop_
_entity.id
_entity.type
_entity.pdbx_description
1 polymer ?
#
loop_
_entity_poly.entity_id
_entity_poly.type
_entity_poly.pdbx_seq_one_letter_code
_entity_poly.pdbx_strand_id
1 'polypeptide(L)'
;MDSNRTIKILLCDDNDNFRQLLMQYIHSLPGVEIVGEAVDGVDVIDKTAQLNPDLVLMDLSMPNQSGLDATKTIKERWPNKSVIILTLYEDTVYKELADEFKADGFIAKSSIKSQLPAVIEEKLKSTQAN
;
A
#
# COMPACT_ATOMS: atom_id res chain seq x y z
N MET A 1 -10.47 15.82 19.20
CA MET A 1 -9.82 15.02 19.26
C MET A 1 -9.90 13.78 18.65
N ASP A 2 -9.33 13.48 17.68
CA ASP A 2 -9.43 12.29 16.95
C ASP A 2 -8.35 11.30 17.23
N SER A 3 -8.12 11.08 18.49
CA SER A 3 -7.13 10.11 18.91
C SER A 3 -7.48 8.70 18.47
N ASN A 4 -8.74 8.46 18.09
CA ASN A 4 -9.17 7.14 17.64
C ASN A 4 -9.13 6.96 16.13
N ARG A 5 -8.69 7.97 15.40
CA ARG A 5 -8.64 7.86 13.95
C ARG A 5 -7.49 6.98 13.54
N THR A 6 -7.75 6.03 12.67
CA THR A 6 -6.74 5.12 12.17
C THR A 6 -6.78 5.04 10.66
N ILE A 7 -5.64 4.65 10.08
CA ILE A 7 -5.51 4.35 8.66
C ILE A 7 -5.67 2.85 8.51
N LYS A 8 -6.59 2.43 7.66
CA LYS A 8 -6.78 1.02 7.34
C LYS A 8 -5.86 0.64 6.21
N ILE A 9 -5.00 -0.34 6.43
CA ILE A 9 -3.98 -0.75 5.48
C ILE A 9 -4.24 -2.16 4.99
N LEU A 10 -4.17 -2.35 3.68
CA LEU A 10 -4.21 -3.66 3.03
C LEU A 10 -2.81 -3.95 2.48
N LEU A 11 -2.26 -5.11 2.82
CA LEU A 11 -0.94 -5.51 2.35
C LEU A 11 -1.07 -6.49 1.20
N CYS A 12 -0.38 -6.24 0.09
CA CYS A 12 -0.41 -7.12 -1.05
C CYS A 12 1.00 -7.52 -1.47
N ASP A 13 1.34 -8.79 -1.28
CA ASP A 13 2.64 -9.35 -1.62
C ASP A 13 2.51 -10.86 -1.63
N ASP A 14 3.04 -11.54 -2.64
CA ASP A 14 2.97 -12.99 -2.73
C ASP A 14 4.01 -13.70 -1.86
N ASN A 15 4.96 -12.97 -1.28
CA ASN A 15 5.96 -13.55 -0.39
C ASN A 15 5.46 -13.52 1.05
N ASP A 16 5.13 -14.70 1.57
CA ASP A 16 4.57 -14.81 2.92
C ASP A 16 5.52 -14.31 4.00
N ASN A 17 6.80 -14.61 3.88
CA ASN A 17 7.79 -14.18 4.89
C ASN A 17 7.92 -12.67 4.94
N PHE A 18 8.01 -12.04 3.79
CA PHE A 18 8.11 -10.58 3.74
C PHE A 18 6.84 -9.94 4.30
N ARG A 19 5.67 -10.48 3.92
CA ARG A 19 4.40 -9.93 4.38
C ARG A 19 4.28 -10.01 5.90
N GLN A 20 4.71 -11.13 6.50
CA GLN A 20 4.68 -11.29 7.95
C GLN A 20 5.60 -10.30 8.66
N LEU A 21 6.80 -10.09 8.13
CA LEU A 21 7.73 -9.12 8.71
C LEU A 21 7.19 -7.70 8.59
N LEU A 22 6.57 -7.39 7.46
CA LEU A 22 5.98 -6.07 7.24
C LEU A 22 4.81 -5.84 8.20
N MET A 23 3.97 -6.85 8.42
CA MET A 23 2.87 -6.76 9.37
C MET A 23 3.38 -6.47 10.78
N GLN A 24 4.41 -7.18 11.22
CA GLN A 24 4.98 -6.96 12.54
C GLN A 24 5.48 -5.53 12.69
N TYR A 25 6.14 -5.01 11.67
CA TYR A 25 6.64 -3.66 11.72
C TYR A 25 5.49 -2.64 11.78
N ILE A 26 4.48 -2.82 10.92
CA ILE A 26 3.36 -1.90 10.86
C ILE A 26 2.57 -1.88 12.16
N HIS A 27 2.43 -3.05 12.81
CA HIS A 27 1.75 -3.12 14.10
C HIS A 27 2.44 -2.28 15.17
N SER A 28 3.73 -1.99 15.00
CA SER A 28 4.47 -1.16 15.96
C SER A 28 4.23 0.33 15.75
N LEU A 29 3.59 0.72 14.65
CA LEU A 29 3.37 2.12 14.32
C LEU A 29 2.03 2.60 14.86
N PRO A 30 1.94 3.85 15.34
CA PRO A 30 0.67 4.36 15.82
C PRO A 30 -0.26 4.75 14.68
N GLY A 31 -1.55 4.67 14.92
CA GLY A 31 -2.54 5.18 13.97
C GLY A 31 -2.81 4.29 12.78
N VAL A 32 -2.49 2.99 12.86
CA VAL A 32 -2.70 2.06 11.75
C VAL A 32 -3.49 0.84 12.19
N GLU A 33 -4.23 0.29 11.24
CA GLU A 33 -4.95 -0.96 11.41
C GLU A 33 -4.77 -1.76 10.13
N ILE A 34 -4.23 -2.97 10.22
CA ILE A 34 -4.12 -3.84 9.05
C ILE A 34 -5.44 -4.56 8.89
N VAL A 35 -6.14 -4.30 7.78
CA VAL A 35 -7.47 -4.88 7.57
C VAL A 35 -7.44 -6.17 6.77
N GLY A 36 -6.33 -6.50 6.15
CA GLY A 36 -6.24 -7.76 5.42
C GLY A 36 -4.94 -7.89 4.66
N GLU A 37 -4.83 -9.04 3.97
CA GLU A 37 -3.68 -9.38 3.14
C GLU A 37 -4.15 -9.92 1.83
N ALA A 38 -3.43 -9.61 0.76
CA ALA A 38 -3.71 -10.12 -0.57
C ALA A 38 -2.43 -10.69 -1.15
N VAL A 39 -2.55 -11.66 -2.04
CA VAL A 39 -1.40 -12.39 -2.57
C VAL A 39 -1.17 -12.20 -4.06
N ASP A 40 -2.11 -11.57 -4.76
CA ASP A 40 -1.94 -11.27 -6.19
C ASP A 40 -2.83 -10.10 -6.59
N GLY A 41 -2.75 -9.71 -7.86
CA GLY A 41 -3.46 -8.53 -8.34
C GLY A 41 -4.98 -8.69 -8.35
N VAL A 42 -5.49 -9.89 -8.63
CA VAL A 42 -6.92 -10.14 -8.60
C VAL A 42 -7.43 -10.06 -7.16
N ASP A 43 -6.72 -10.72 -6.25
CA ASP A 43 -7.06 -10.77 -4.84
C ASP A 43 -7.09 -9.38 -4.22
N VAL A 44 -6.11 -8.53 -4.55
CA VAL A 44 -6.03 -7.20 -3.95
C VAL A 44 -7.19 -6.30 -4.40
N ILE A 45 -7.61 -6.43 -5.65
CA ILE A 45 -8.75 -5.65 -6.13
C ILE A 45 -10.03 -6.08 -5.41
N ASP A 46 -10.25 -7.38 -5.28
CA ASP A 46 -11.41 -7.91 -4.56
C ASP A 46 -11.42 -7.46 -3.10
N LYS A 47 -10.28 -7.55 -2.43
CA LYS A 47 -10.19 -7.18 -1.02
C LYS A 47 -10.29 -5.67 -0.82
N THR A 48 -9.83 -4.88 -1.77
CA THR A 48 -10.02 -3.44 -1.71
C THR A 48 -11.52 -3.09 -1.70
N ALA A 49 -12.28 -3.76 -2.53
CA ALA A 49 -13.73 -3.55 -2.56
C ALA A 49 -14.40 -4.01 -1.27
N GLN A 50 -13.96 -5.14 -0.71
CA GLN A 50 -14.59 -5.73 0.48
C GLN A 50 -14.21 -5.03 1.78
N LEU A 51 -12.93 -4.69 1.92
CA LEU A 51 -12.38 -4.23 3.19
C LEU A 51 -12.27 -2.71 3.30
N ASN A 52 -12.39 -2.02 2.19
CA ASN A 52 -12.38 -0.56 2.14
C ASN A 52 -11.16 0.06 2.83
N PRO A 53 -9.93 -0.36 2.44
CA PRO A 53 -8.74 0.22 3.05
C PRO A 53 -8.53 1.68 2.63
N ASP A 54 -7.77 2.42 3.42
CA ASP A 54 -7.35 3.78 3.06
C ASP A 54 -6.06 3.77 2.27
N LEU A 55 -5.22 2.79 2.53
CA LEU A 55 -3.89 2.67 1.94
C LEU A 55 -3.62 1.23 1.56
N VAL A 56 -3.15 1.01 0.34
CA VAL A 56 -2.73 -0.31 -0.13
C VAL A 56 -1.22 -0.28 -0.30
N LEU A 57 -0.51 -1.21 0.33
CA LEU A 57 0.91 -1.41 0.11
C LEU A 57 1.04 -2.55 -0.88
N MET A 58 1.55 -2.25 -2.07
CA MET A 58 1.47 -3.13 -3.23
C MET A 58 2.84 -3.56 -3.73
N ASP A 59 3.11 -4.87 -3.69
CA ASP A 59 4.31 -5.40 -4.31
C ASP A 59 4.23 -5.20 -5.83
N LEU A 60 5.36 -4.90 -6.45
CA LEU A 60 5.42 -4.61 -7.87
C LEU A 60 5.16 -5.85 -8.72
N SER A 61 5.74 -6.97 -8.33
CA SER A 61 5.72 -8.18 -9.15
C SER A 61 4.99 -9.31 -8.43
N MET A 62 3.88 -9.74 -9.00
CA MET A 62 3.04 -10.79 -8.41
C MET A 62 2.43 -11.63 -9.53
N PRO A 63 2.03 -12.88 -9.23
CA PRO A 63 1.35 -13.70 -10.23
C PRO A 63 -0.05 -13.18 -10.54
N ASN A 64 -0.62 -13.68 -11.61
CA ASN A 64 -1.97 -13.40 -12.12
C ASN A 64 -2.11 -11.97 -12.67
N GLN A 65 -1.95 -10.97 -11.86
CA GLN A 65 -2.02 -9.59 -12.31
C GLN A 65 -0.93 -8.81 -11.58
N SER A 66 -0.14 -8.04 -12.32
CA SER A 66 0.97 -7.30 -11.73
C SER A 66 0.49 -6.21 -10.77
N GLY A 67 1.36 -5.80 -9.86
CA GLY A 67 1.05 -4.72 -8.94
C GLY A 67 0.75 -3.41 -9.66
N LEU A 68 1.38 -3.15 -10.80
CA LEU A 68 1.12 -1.94 -11.57
C LEU A 68 -0.29 -1.97 -12.16
N ASP A 69 -0.68 -3.09 -12.77
CA ASP A 69 -2.02 -3.21 -13.35
C ASP A 69 -3.10 -3.12 -12.28
N ALA A 70 -2.87 -3.76 -11.14
CA ALA A 70 -3.81 -3.68 -10.02
C ALA A 70 -3.92 -2.25 -9.50
N THR A 71 -2.79 -1.54 -9.42
CA THR A 71 -2.77 -0.14 -9.00
C THR A 71 -3.63 0.72 -9.91
N LYS A 72 -3.47 0.55 -11.22
CA LYS A 72 -4.26 1.29 -12.19
C LYS A 72 -5.74 1.06 -11.97
N THR A 73 -6.15 -0.18 -11.81
CA THR A 73 -7.55 -0.52 -11.59
C THR A 73 -8.08 0.10 -10.30
N ILE A 74 -7.33 0.00 -9.22
CA ILE A 74 -7.74 0.55 -7.93
C ILE A 74 -7.89 2.08 -8.02
N LYS A 75 -6.92 2.74 -8.63
CA LYS A 75 -6.96 4.21 -8.74
C LYS A 75 -8.11 4.68 -9.64
N GLU A 76 -8.47 3.90 -10.65
CA GLU A 76 -9.60 4.23 -11.51
C GLU A 76 -10.93 4.06 -10.79
N ARG A 77 -11.06 3.00 -10.00
CA ARG A 77 -12.32 2.73 -9.29
C ARG A 77 -12.46 3.52 -8.00
N TRP A 78 -11.37 3.72 -7.29
CA TRP A 78 -11.40 4.37 -5.97
C TRP A 78 -10.27 5.40 -5.88
N PRO A 79 -10.40 6.54 -6.56
CA PRO A 79 -9.28 7.51 -6.65
C PRO A 79 -8.83 8.09 -5.31
N ASN A 80 -9.67 8.01 -4.28
CA ASN A 80 -9.29 8.53 -2.97
C ASN A 80 -8.47 7.56 -2.12
N LYS A 81 -8.36 6.30 -2.56
CA LYS A 81 -7.52 5.34 -1.86
C LYS A 81 -6.08 5.52 -2.34
N SER A 82 -5.14 5.45 -1.40
CA SER A 82 -3.72 5.60 -1.73
C SER A 82 -3.09 4.25 -2.01
N VAL A 83 -2.25 4.18 -3.03
CA VAL A 83 -1.51 2.97 -3.35
C VAL A 83 -0.02 3.31 -3.37
N ILE A 84 0.76 2.63 -2.52
CA ILE A 84 2.20 2.78 -2.46
C ILE A 84 2.84 1.50 -2.99
N ILE A 85 3.66 1.63 -4.01
CA ILE A 85 4.35 0.47 -4.58
C ILE A 85 5.57 0.15 -3.72
N LEU A 86 5.73 -1.12 -3.38
CA LEU A 86 6.91 -1.62 -2.69
C LEU A 86 7.70 -2.49 -3.66
N THR A 87 9.01 -2.32 -3.72
CA THR A 87 9.82 -3.06 -4.66
C THR A 87 11.21 -3.35 -4.10
N LEU A 88 11.81 -4.45 -4.57
CA LEU A 88 13.19 -4.77 -4.24
C LEU A 88 14.17 -3.86 -4.98
N TYR A 89 13.69 -3.19 -6.03
CA TYR A 89 14.55 -2.42 -6.93
C TYR A 89 14.37 -0.92 -6.76
N GLU A 90 15.49 -0.19 -6.68
CA GLU A 90 15.45 1.26 -6.58
C GLU A 90 15.69 1.91 -7.95
N ASP A 91 15.43 1.17 -9.01
CA ASP A 91 15.67 1.62 -10.36
C ASP A 91 14.68 2.73 -10.75
N THR A 92 15.17 3.77 -11.38
CA THR A 92 14.37 4.90 -11.85
C THR A 92 13.25 4.45 -12.80
N VAL A 93 13.49 3.40 -13.59
CA VAL A 93 12.48 2.88 -14.51
C VAL A 93 11.24 2.41 -13.76
N TYR A 94 11.41 1.73 -12.64
CA TYR A 94 10.27 1.25 -11.86
C TYR A 94 9.50 2.41 -11.21
N LYS A 95 10.22 3.45 -10.82
CA LYS A 95 9.58 4.64 -10.26
C LYS A 95 8.74 5.35 -11.33
N GLU A 96 9.27 5.47 -12.53
CA GLU A 96 8.55 6.08 -13.65
C GLU A 96 7.30 5.28 -14.00
N LEU A 97 7.39 3.95 -13.99
CA LEU A 97 6.24 3.09 -14.24
C LEU A 97 5.18 3.27 -13.15
N ALA A 98 5.59 3.37 -11.90
CA ALA A 98 4.65 3.59 -10.80
C ALA A 98 3.88 4.90 -11.01
N ASP A 99 4.56 5.96 -11.40
CA ASP A 99 3.93 7.24 -11.67
C ASP A 99 2.97 7.15 -12.87
N GLU A 100 3.36 6.44 -13.92
CA GLU A 100 2.53 6.28 -15.10
C GLU A 100 1.24 5.54 -14.78
N PHE A 101 1.28 4.58 -13.86
CA PHE A 101 0.11 3.82 -13.45
C PHE A 101 -0.66 4.47 -12.29
N LYS A 102 -0.29 5.70 -11.94
CA LYS A 102 -1.00 6.54 -10.96
C LYS A 102 -0.83 6.12 -9.51
N ALA A 103 0.24 5.40 -9.19
CA ALA A 103 0.57 5.11 -7.80
C ALA A 103 0.81 6.42 -7.05
N ASP A 104 0.47 6.43 -5.77
CA ASP A 104 0.66 7.61 -4.93
C ASP A 104 2.06 7.71 -4.37
N GLY A 105 2.82 6.63 -4.42
CA GLY A 105 4.21 6.63 -3.98
C GLY A 105 4.92 5.33 -4.34
N PHE A 106 6.21 5.31 -4.07
CA PHE A 106 7.09 4.22 -4.44
C PHE A 106 8.16 4.12 -3.36
N ILE A 107 8.27 2.96 -2.74
CA ILE A 107 9.25 2.74 -1.66
C ILE A 107 10.02 1.47 -1.96
N ALA A 108 11.35 1.55 -1.93
CA ALA A 108 12.18 0.36 -2.00
C ALA A 108 12.00 -0.44 -0.70
N LYS A 109 11.93 -1.76 -0.81
CA LYS A 109 11.72 -2.62 0.38
C LYS A 109 12.80 -2.41 1.43
N SER A 110 14.01 -2.02 1.03
CA SER A 110 15.09 -1.71 1.97
C SER A 110 14.91 -0.39 2.72
N SER A 111 13.98 0.45 2.27
CA SER A 111 13.78 1.78 2.84
C SER A 111 12.44 1.95 3.57
N ILE A 112 11.73 0.85 3.81
CA ILE A 112 10.40 0.92 4.42
C ILE A 112 10.44 1.60 5.79
N LYS A 113 11.39 1.22 6.64
CA LYS A 113 11.45 1.77 8.00
C LYS A 113 11.75 3.27 8.00
N SER A 114 12.49 3.76 7.00
CA SER A 114 12.83 5.17 6.94
C SER A 114 11.75 6.00 6.24
N GLN A 115 10.97 5.42 5.34
CA GLN A 115 10.03 6.17 4.51
C GLN A 115 8.55 5.95 4.82
N LEU A 116 8.17 4.75 5.25
CA LEU A 116 6.76 4.45 5.47
C LEU A 116 6.11 5.28 6.58
N PRO A 117 6.78 5.58 7.70
CA PRO A 117 6.14 6.39 8.73
C PRO A 117 5.66 7.75 8.23
N ALA A 118 6.44 8.40 7.36
CA ALA A 118 6.04 9.69 6.81
C ALA A 118 4.81 9.57 5.90
N VAL A 119 4.72 8.48 5.14
CA VAL A 119 3.56 8.22 4.27
C VAL A 119 2.30 8.04 5.11
N ILE A 120 2.41 7.27 6.18
CA ILE A 120 1.28 7.03 7.08
C ILE A 120 0.84 8.34 7.74
N GLU A 121 1.79 9.13 8.21
CA GLU A 121 1.49 10.40 8.87
C GLU A 121 0.78 11.35 7.91
N GLU A 122 1.25 11.41 6.67
CA GLU A 122 0.64 12.23 5.64
C GLU A 122 -0.81 11.79 5.37
N LYS A 123 -1.04 10.49 5.30
CA LYS A 123 -2.37 9.96 5.06
C LYS A 123 -3.31 10.23 6.26
N LEU A 124 -2.78 10.14 7.47
CA LEU A 124 -3.55 10.47 8.67
C LEU A 124 -4.01 11.93 8.65
N LYS A 125 -3.13 12.83 8.26
CA LYS A 125 -3.47 14.24 8.14
C LYS A 125 -4.55 14.46 7.09
N SER A 126 -4.42 13.78 5.96
CA SER A 126 -5.39 13.88 4.87
C SER A 126 -6.78 13.44 5.32
N THR A 127 -6.90 12.32 6.05
CA THR A 127 -8.20 11.85 6.52
C THR A 127 -8.77 12.72 7.63
N GLN A 128 -7.92 13.36 8.41
CA GLN A 128 -8.37 14.25 9.48
C GLN A 128 -8.83 15.60 8.95
N ALA A 129 -8.39 15.98 7.77
CA ALA A 129 -8.75 17.27 7.20
C ALA A 129 -10.21 17.37 6.78
N ASN A 130 -10.90 16.26 6.75
CA ASN A 130 -12.32 16.26 6.33
C ASN A 130 -13.28 16.18 7.49
#